data_45236ba09b771706da3d2076bee33f92
#
_entry.id   45236ba09b771706da3d2076bee33f92
#
_cell.length_a   1.000
_cell.length_b   1.000
_cell.length_c   1.000
_cell.angle_alpha   90.00
_cell.angle_beta   90.00
_cell.angle_gamma   90.00
#
_symmetry.space_group_name_H-M   'P 1'
#
loop_
_entity.id
_entity.type
_entity.pdbx_description
1 polymer ?
#
loop_
_entity_poly.entity_id
_entity_poly.type
_entity_poly.pdbx_seq_one_letter_code
_entity_poly.pdbx_strand_id
1 'polypeptide(L)'
;MNQSVRALEYEAMLLWRHRDMRQPSARGDDRRLDRSAYILLSRLELAGPMSIGQLSEAFGVASSTVHRQSAAMLCAGLVERIPDPEGGIARKFRLTEEGRRRLDEERGRNVRGLERVLAGWSEEDTAAFAAYLRRFNAGMERLSAQGPPPA
;
A
#
# COMPACT_ATOMS: atom_id res chain seq x y z
N MET A 1 -5.92 24.98 20.44
CA MET A 1 -5.54 23.69 19.80
C MET A 1 -6.60 22.65 20.14
N ASN A 2 -7.12 21.96 19.13
CA ASN A 2 -8.19 20.97 19.31
C ASN A 2 -7.67 19.76 20.11
N GLN A 3 -8.27 19.49 21.28
CA GLN A 3 -7.87 18.39 22.17
C GLN A 3 -7.99 17.03 21.50
N SER A 4 -9.00 16.83 20.65
CA SER A 4 -9.19 15.58 19.91
C SER A 4 -8.07 15.36 18.89
N VAL A 5 -7.54 16.42 18.26
CA VAL A 5 -6.42 16.31 17.32
C VAL A 5 -5.13 15.95 18.05
N ARG A 6 -4.93 16.47 19.28
CA ARG A 6 -3.77 16.07 20.12
C ARG A 6 -3.83 14.59 20.53
N ALA A 7 -5.01 14.14 20.92
CA ALA A 7 -5.20 12.72 21.24
C ALA A 7 -4.93 11.84 20.02
N LEU A 8 -5.45 12.23 18.85
CA LEU A 8 -5.22 11.51 17.59
C LEU A 8 -3.74 11.51 17.20
N GLU A 9 -3.01 12.63 17.41
CA GLU A 9 -1.57 12.69 17.13
C GLU A 9 -0.81 11.65 17.96
N TYR A 10 -1.10 11.56 19.26
CA TYR A 10 -0.46 10.60 20.14
C TYR A 10 -0.73 9.15 19.72
N GLU A 11 -1.99 8.81 19.43
CA GLU A 11 -2.36 7.46 18.97
C GLU A 11 -1.75 7.11 17.61
N ALA A 12 -1.67 8.10 16.70
CA ALA A 12 -1.00 7.93 15.41
C ALA A 12 0.52 7.67 15.58
N MET A 13 1.17 8.38 16.50
CA MET A 13 2.58 8.14 16.82
C MET A 13 2.79 6.71 17.33
N LEU A 14 1.94 6.21 18.22
CA LEU A 14 2.01 4.83 18.71
C LEU A 14 1.77 3.81 17.59
N LEU A 15 0.80 4.07 16.70
CA LEU A 15 0.52 3.21 15.55
C LEU A 15 1.75 3.09 14.64
N TRP A 16 2.43 4.20 14.34
CA TRP A 16 3.64 4.20 13.51
C TRP A 16 4.79 3.45 14.19
N ARG A 17 4.99 3.66 15.49
CA ARG A 17 5.98 2.92 16.28
C ARG A 17 5.74 1.41 16.21
N HIS A 18 4.52 0.96 16.44
CA HIS A 18 4.17 -0.47 16.38
C HIS A 18 4.37 -1.05 14.98
N ARG A 19 4.12 -0.26 13.96
CA ARG A 19 4.33 -0.62 12.56
C ARG A 19 5.81 -0.85 12.26
N ASP A 20 6.68 0.03 12.72
CA ASP A 20 8.12 -0.08 12.51
C ASP A 20 8.72 -1.27 13.28
N MET A 21 8.22 -1.54 14.48
CA MET A 21 8.62 -2.70 15.27
C MET A 21 8.13 -4.03 14.71
N ARG A 22 7.06 -4.03 13.92
CA ARG A 22 6.48 -5.23 13.31
C ARG A 22 7.09 -5.60 11.96
N GLN A 23 8.07 -4.87 11.48
CA GLN A 23 8.93 -5.35 10.43
C GLN A 23 10.03 -6.25 11.03
N PRO A 24 9.78 -7.54 11.27
CA PRO A 24 10.90 -8.45 11.25
C PRO A 24 11.36 -8.39 9.80
N SER A 25 12.54 -7.90 9.57
CA SER A 25 13.28 -8.32 8.41
C SER A 25 13.25 -9.85 8.43
N ALA A 26 12.31 -10.41 7.73
CA ALA A 26 12.26 -11.84 7.47
C ALA A 26 13.42 -12.17 6.53
N ARG A 27 14.64 -12.08 7.07
CA ARG A 27 15.79 -12.76 6.50
C ARG A 27 15.43 -14.23 6.54
N GLY A 28 14.84 -14.74 5.46
CA GLY A 28 14.67 -16.17 5.28
C GLY A 28 13.30 -16.68 4.82
N ASP A 29 12.24 -15.87 4.80
CA ASP A 29 10.99 -16.29 4.19
C ASP A 29 10.82 -15.65 2.81
N ASP A 30 11.35 -16.31 1.80
CA ASP A 30 11.29 -15.94 0.39
C ASP A 30 9.84 -15.86 -0.16
N ARG A 31 8.85 -16.22 0.65
CA ARG A 31 7.43 -16.24 0.30
C ARG A 31 6.67 -14.98 0.75
N ARG A 32 7.26 -14.17 1.61
CA ARG A 32 6.62 -12.94 2.08
C ARG A 32 6.87 -11.80 1.11
N LEU A 33 5.84 -11.03 0.84
CA LEU A 33 5.98 -9.76 0.15
C LEU A 33 6.51 -8.72 1.13
N ASP A 34 7.51 -7.95 0.72
CA ASP A 34 7.83 -6.74 1.45
C ASP A 34 6.67 -5.73 1.30
N ARG A 35 6.70 -4.71 2.13
CA ARG A 35 5.62 -3.73 2.17
C ARG A 35 5.46 -2.97 0.87
N SER A 36 6.54 -2.59 0.22
CA SER A 36 6.51 -1.85 -1.05
C SER A 36 5.88 -2.71 -2.14
N ALA A 37 6.24 -3.98 -2.22
CA ALA A 37 5.65 -4.94 -3.12
C ALA A 37 4.16 -5.12 -2.86
N TYR A 38 3.77 -5.31 -1.61
CA TYR A 38 2.37 -5.47 -1.23
C TYR A 38 1.51 -4.27 -1.65
N ILE A 39 2.00 -3.05 -1.42
CA ILE A 39 1.30 -1.81 -1.79
C ILE A 39 1.19 -1.68 -3.31
N LEU A 40 2.28 -1.93 -4.05
CA LEU A 40 2.31 -1.84 -5.50
C LEU A 40 1.37 -2.85 -6.14
N LEU A 41 1.43 -4.11 -5.73
CA LEU A 41 0.56 -5.16 -6.25
C LEU A 41 -0.92 -4.91 -5.92
N SER A 42 -1.22 -4.43 -4.71
CA SER A 42 -2.58 -4.04 -4.32
C SER A 42 -3.13 -2.92 -5.20
N ARG A 43 -2.28 -1.95 -5.57
CA ARG A 43 -2.68 -0.86 -6.47
C ARG A 43 -2.98 -1.36 -7.87
N LEU A 44 -2.14 -2.23 -8.41
CA LEU A 44 -2.36 -2.84 -9.73
C LEU A 44 -3.62 -3.71 -9.78
N GLU A 45 -3.93 -4.40 -8.68
CA GLU A 45 -5.18 -5.17 -8.58
C GLU A 45 -6.40 -4.25 -8.62
N LEU A 46 -6.36 -3.15 -7.88
CA LEU A 46 -7.48 -2.22 -7.74
C LEU A 46 -7.73 -1.40 -9.02
N ALA A 47 -6.67 -0.85 -9.59
CA ALA A 47 -6.75 0.10 -10.69
C ALA A 47 -6.58 -0.55 -12.08
N GLY A 48 -6.16 -1.81 -12.13
CA GLY A 48 -5.75 -2.47 -13.37
C GLY A 48 -4.31 -2.08 -13.80
N PRO A 49 -3.93 -2.37 -15.05
CA PRO A 49 -2.58 -2.10 -15.52
C PRO A 49 -2.20 -0.62 -15.43
N MET A 50 -0.99 -0.34 -14.94
CA MET A 50 -0.46 1.01 -14.77
C MET A 50 0.97 1.12 -15.29
N SER A 51 1.30 2.28 -15.88
CA SER A 51 2.67 2.64 -16.25
C SER A 51 3.49 3.09 -15.04
N ILE A 52 4.82 3.17 -15.19
CA ILE A 52 5.71 3.75 -14.15
C ILE A 52 5.28 5.18 -13.80
N GLY A 53 4.94 6.00 -14.79
CA GLY A 53 4.49 7.37 -14.56
C GLY A 53 3.20 7.42 -13.75
N GLN A 54 2.23 6.58 -14.05
CA GLN A 54 0.98 6.48 -13.32
C GLN A 54 1.19 6.00 -11.86
N LEU A 55 2.07 5.01 -11.66
CA LEU A 55 2.42 4.52 -10.33
C LEU A 55 3.17 5.58 -9.51
N SER A 56 4.12 6.28 -10.14
CA SER A 56 4.85 7.39 -9.52
C SER A 56 3.89 8.49 -9.03
N GLU A 57 2.96 8.89 -9.86
CA GLU A 57 1.94 9.89 -9.52
C GLU A 57 1.03 9.39 -8.39
N ALA A 58 0.54 8.15 -8.48
CA ALA A 58 -0.37 7.57 -7.50
C ALA A 58 0.25 7.45 -6.10
N PHE A 59 1.54 7.16 -6.01
CA PHE A 59 2.24 6.99 -4.73
C PHE A 59 2.98 8.25 -4.26
N GLY A 60 3.11 9.27 -5.10
CA GLY A 60 3.86 10.46 -4.77
C GLY A 60 5.36 10.19 -4.55
N VAL A 61 5.93 9.22 -5.25
CA VAL A 61 7.34 8.83 -5.17
C VAL A 61 8.03 9.02 -6.51
N ALA A 62 9.35 9.14 -6.49
CA ALA A 62 10.14 9.32 -7.71
C ALA A 62 9.99 8.12 -8.67
N SER A 63 9.97 8.39 -9.97
CA SER A 63 9.89 7.35 -11.01
C SER A 63 11.02 6.33 -10.92
N SER A 64 12.23 6.74 -10.49
CA SER A 64 13.37 5.84 -10.25
C SER A 64 13.09 4.81 -9.17
N THR A 65 12.38 5.19 -8.10
CA THR A 65 11.96 4.29 -7.02
C THR A 65 10.95 3.25 -7.54
N VAL A 66 9.94 3.71 -8.26
CA VAL A 66 8.93 2.83 -8.88
C VAL A 66 9.58 1.89 -9.89
N HIS A 67 10.51 2.40 -10.69
CA HIS A 67 11.25 1.61 -11.67
C HIS A 67 12.00 0.44 -11.02
N ARG A 68 12.70 0.72 -9.94
CA ARG A 68 13.43 -0.30 -9.17
C ARG A 68 12.50 -1.32 -8.54
N GLN A 69 11.41 -0.90 -7.92
CA GLN A 69 10.40 -1.78 -7.34
C GLN A 69 9.74 -2.66 -8.40
N SER A 70 9.36 -2.07 -9.52
CA SER A 70 8.74 -2.79 -10.64
C SER A 70 9.70 -3.81 -11.26
N ALA A 71 10.98 -3.48 -11.39
CA ALA A 71 12.00 -4.40 -11.88
C ALA A 71 12.14 -5.62 -10.95
N ALA A 72 12.13 -5.41 -9.64
CA ALA A 72 12.14 -6.50 -8.65
C ALA A 72 10.90 -7.40 -8.78
N MET A 73 9.73 -6.82 -8.99
CA MET A 73 8.48 -7.58 -9.19
C MET A 73 8.47 -8.36 -10.51
N LEU A 74 9.05 -7.80 -11.57
CA LEU A 74 9.26 -8.51 -12.84
C LEU A 74 10.17 -9.71 -12.66
N CYS A 75 11.32 -9.55 -12.00
CA CYS A 75 12.26 -10.63 -11.73
C CYS A 75 11.63 -11.75 -10.88
N ALA A 76 10.76 -11.38 -9.94
CA ALA A 76 10.05 -12.34 -9.09
C ALA A 76 8.85 -13.01 -9.80
N GLY A 77 8.52 -12.62 -11.04
CA GLY A 77 7.38 -13.16 -11.78
C GLY A 77 6.01 -12.72 -11.26
N LEU A 78 5.94 -11.66 -10.48
CA LEU A 78 4.70 -11.17 -9.84
C LEU A 78 3.92 -10.20 -10.72
N VAL A 79 4.62 -9.53 -11.63
CA VAL A 79 4.04 -8.65 -12.65
C VAL A 79 4.62 -8.97 -14.02
N GLU A 80 3.94 -8.54 -15.06
CA GLU A 80 4.39 -8.60 -16.44
C GLU A 80 4.18 -7.26 -17.13
N ARG A 81 5.00 -6.97 -18.14
CA ARG A 81 4.82 -5.80 -18.99
C ARG A 81 3.86 -6.12 -20.11
N ILE A 82 2.92 -5.23 -20.35
CA ILE A 82 1.98 -5.33 -21.47
C ILE A 82 1.98 -4.01 -22.26
N PRO A 83 1.59 -4.05 -23.53
CA PRO A 83 1.22 -2.83 -24.25
C PRO A 83 0.06 -2.14 -23.54
N ASP A 84 -0.04 -0.81 -23.65
CA ASP A 84 -1.17 -0.09 -23.10
C ASP A 84 -2.48 -0.59 -23.75
N PRO A 85 -3.44 -1.12 -22.99
CA PRO A 85 -4.72 -1.58 -23.53
C PRO A 85 -5.53 -0.48 -24.23
N GLU A 86 -5.25 0.79 -23.89
CA GLU A 86 -5.90 1.98 -24.50
C GLU A 86 -5.09 2.57 -25.68
N GLY A 87 -4.04 1.89 -26.13
CA GLY A 87 -3.25 2.29 -27.30
C GLY A 87 -2.15 3.32 -27.04
N GLY A 88 -1.84 3.62 -25.78
CA GLY A 88 -0.72 4.48 -25.40
C GLY A 88 0.65 3.87 -25.72
N ILE A 89 1.69 4.73 -25.77
CA ILE A 89 3.07 4.32 -26.07
C ILE A 89 3.74 3.66 -24.85
N ALA A 90 3.40 4.09 -23.65
CA ALA A 90 4.00 3.60 -22.43
C ALA A 90 3.58 2.16 -22.14
N ARG A 91 4.55 1.32 -21.79
CA ARG A 91 4.28 -0.02 -21.29
C ARG A 91 3.64 0.05 -19.92
N LYS A 92 2.69 -0.85 -19.66
CA LYS A 92 2.03 -0.98 -18.37
C LYS A 92 2.41 -2.28 -17.68
N PHE A 93 2.37 -2.26 -16.35
CA PHE A 93 2.53 -3.45 -15.53
C PHE A 93 1.17 -4.01 -15.17
N ARG A 94 1.07 -5.32 -15.24
CA ARG A 94 -0.12 -6.08 -14.86
C ARG A 94 0.29 -7.20 -13.90
N LEU A 95 -0.58 -7.53 -12.93
CA LEU A 95 -0.41 -8.70 -12.10
C LEU A 95 -0.38 -9.98 -12.95
N THR A 96 0.55 -10.87 -12.64
CA THR A 96 0.50 -12.25 -13.08
C THR A 96 -0.42 -13.06 -12.17
N GLU A 97 -0.77 -14.28 -12.54
CA GLU A 97 -1.48 -15.20 -11.66
C GLU A 97 -0.70 -15.48 -10.37
N GLU A 98 0.60 -15.66 -10.45
CA GLU A 98 1.48 -15.82 -9.30
C GLU A 98 1.48 -14.55 -8.41
N GLY A 99 1.53 -13.36 -9.02
CA GLY A 99 1.42 -12.09 -8.30
C GLY A 99 0.12 -11.98 -7.52
N ARG A 100 -0.98 -12.37 -8.11
CA ARG A 100 -2.30 -12.38 -7.45
C ARG A 100 -2.34 -13.36 -6.28
N ARG A 101 -1.85 -14.56 -6.49
CA ARG A 101 -1.76 -15.60 -5.45
C ARG A 101 -0.94 -15.12 -4.25
N ARG A 102 0.24 -14.55 -4.50
CA ARG A 102 1.12 -14.02 -3.44
C ARG A 102 0.50 -12.84 -2.70
N LEU A 103 -0.20 -11.97 -3.43
CA LEU A 103 -0.94 -10.84 -2.86
C LEU A 103 -2.05 -11.33 -1.92
N ASP A 104 -2.83 -12.32 -2.33
CA ASP A 104 -3.91 -12.87 -1.52
C ASP A 104 -3.39 -13.59 -0.27
N GLU A 105 -2.29 -14.31 -0.36
CA GLU A 105 -1.64 -14.94 0.79
C GLU A 105 -1.17 -13.89 1.81
N GLU A 106 -0.53 -12.81 1.35
CA GLU A 106 -0.08 -11.72 2.23
C GLU A 106 -1.27 -10.99 2.85
N ARG A 107 -2.30 -10.71 2.06
CA ARG A 107 -3.55 -10.13 2.56
C ARG A 107 -4.17 -10.97 3.65
N GLY A 108 -4.24 -12.28 3.45
CA GLY A 108 -4.76 -13.22 4.45
C GLY A 108 -3.95 -13.17 5.76
N ARG A 109 -2.62 -13.08 5.69
CA ARG A 109 -1.78 -12.90 6.88
C ARG A 109 -2.06 -11.58 7.60
N ASN A 110 -2.18 -10.49 6.84
CA ASN A 110 -2.46 -9.17 7.40
C ASN A 110 -3.84 -9.10 8.04
N VAL A 111 -4.85 -9.67 7.41
CA VAL A 111 -6.22 -9.76 7.97
C VAL A 111 -6.20 -10.52 9.29
N ARG A 112 -5.61 -11.71 9.34
CA ARG A 112 -5.50 -12.49 10.60
C ARG A 112 -4.74 -11.71 11.69
N GLY A 113 -3.74 -10.94 11.31
CA GLY A 113 -3.03 -10.05 12.24
C GLY A 113 -3.94 -8.98 12.82
N LEU A 114 -4.76 -8.35 11.98
CA LEU A 114 -5.73 -7.34 12.40
C LEU A 114 -6.85 -7.94 13.25
N GLU A 115 -7.38 -9.10 12.89
CA GLU A 115 -8.38 -9.81 13.69
C GLU A 115 -7.92 -10.04 15.15
N ARG A 116 -6.65 -10.36 15.33
CA ARG A 116 -6.07 -10.51 16.66
C ARG A 116 -5.99 -9.19 17.43
N VAL A 117 -5.69 -8.10 16.76
CA VAL A 117 -5.66 -6.75 17.37
C VAL A 117 -7.06 -6.29 17.73
N LEU A 118 -8.03 -6.59 16.86
CA LEU A 118 -9.43 -6.19 17.01
C LEU A 118 -10.26 -7.20 17.83
N ALA A 119 -9.61 -8.17 18.49
CA ALA A 119 -10.31 -9.14 19.32
C ALA A 119 -11.14 -8.41 20.39
N GLY A 120 -12.44 -8.73 20.42
CA GLY A 120 -13.39 -8.09 21.34
C GLY A 120 -14.06 -6.81 20.82
N TRP A 121 -13.68 -6.32 19.65
CA TRP A 121 -14.40 -5.23 18.98
C TRP A 121 -15.70 -5.77 18.34
N SER A 122 -16.73 -4.93 18.33
CA SER A 122 -17.93 -5.24 17.55
C SER A 122 -17.68 -5.08 16.06
N GLU A 123 -18.51 -5.69 15.22
CA GLU A 123 -18.46 -5.48 13.78
C GLU A 123 -18.74 -4.01 13.43
N GLU A 124 -19.66 -3.37 14.15
CA GLU A 124 -19.99 -1.96 13.97
C GLU A 124 -18.78 -1.06 14.25
N ASP A 125 -18.08 -1.27 15.37
CA ASP A 125 -16.88 -0.49 15.71
C ASP A 125 -15.76 -0.71 14.70
N THR A 126 -15.57 -1.95 14.26
CA THR A 126 -14.56 -2.29 13.23
C THR A 126 -14.87 -1.60 11.90
N ALA A 127 -16.13 -1.61 11.48
CA ALA A 127 -16.58 -0.93 10.25
C ALA A 127 -16.44 0.59 10.37
N ALA A 128 -16.80 1.16 11.52
CA ALA A 128 -16.65 2.60 11.79
C ALA A 128 -15.18 3.01 11.74
N PHE A 129 -14.30 2.25 12.36
CA PHE A 129 -12.86 2.50 12.33
C PHE A 129 -12.29 2.43 10.92
N ALA A 130 -12.68 1.44 10.12
CA ALA A 130 -12.30 1.35 8.71
C ALA A 130 -12.76 2.56 7.90
N ALA A 131 -13.98 3.07 8.15
CA ALA A 131 -14.50 4.27 7.50
C ALA A 131 -13.72 5.54 7.90
N TYR A 132 -13.34 5.68 9.16
CA TYR A 132 -12.50 6.80 9.62
C TYR A 132 -11.10 6.74 9.02
N LEU A 133 -10.48 5.57 8.96
CA LEU A 133 -9.18 5.39 8.31
C LEU A 133 -9.25 5.73 6.82
N ARG A 134 -10.31 5.36 6.12
CA ARG A 134 -10.50 5.73 4.72
C ARG A 134 -10.55 7.24 4.53
N ARG A 135 -11.30 7.96 5.39
CA ARG A 135 -11.34 9.43 5.36
C ARG A 135 -9.99 10.06 5.66
N PHE A 136 -9.28 9.51 6.62
CA PHE A 136 -7.93 9.96 6.99
C PHE A 136 -6.95 9.77 5.82
N ASN A 137 -6.92 8.60 5.23
CA ASN A 137 -6.05 8.29 4.08
C ASN A 137 -6.34 9.21 2.88
N ALA A 138 -7.61 9.43 2.57
CA ALA A 138 -7.99 10.38 1.51
C ALA A 138 -7.53 11.82 1.81
N GLY A 139 -7.49 12.21 3.09
CA GLY A 139 -6.91 13.49 3.52
C GLY A 139 -5.41 13.56 3.28
N MET A 140 -4.69 12.50 3.63
CA MET A 140 -3.25 12.40 3.41
C MET A 140 -2.89 12.44 1.92
N GLU A 141 -3.64 11.74 1.08
CA GLU A 141 -3.44 11.77 -0.38
C GLU A 141 -3.62 13.18 -0.96
N ARG A 142 -4.64 13.90 -0.53
CA ARG A 142 -4.85 15.30 -0.96
C ARG A 142 -3.69 16.21 -0.58
N LEU A 143 -3.18 16.08 0.65
CA LEU A 143 -2.02 16.87 1.10
C LEU A 143 -0.76 16.53 0.32
N SER A 144 -0.52 15.25 0.04
CA SER A 144 0.62 14.82 -0.77
C SER A 144 0.57 15.36 -2.19
N ALA A 145 -0.62 15.45 -2.78
CA ALA A 145 -0.82 16.00 -4.12
C ALA A 145 -0.62 17.53 -4.20
N GLN A 146 -0.79 18.25 -3.09
CA GLN A 146 -0.62 19.70 -3.02
C GLN A 146 0.83 20.16 -2.85
N GLY A 147 1.76 19.24 -2.58
CA GLY A 147 3.16 19.57 -2.26
C GLY A 147 3.35 20.20 -0.88
N PRO A 148 4.61 20.46 -0.48
CA PRO A 148 4.88 21.15 0.77
C PRO A 148 4.34 22.59 0.73
N PRO A 149 3.88 23.14 1.88
CA PRO A 149 3.45 24.54 1.93
C PRO A 149 4.61 25.46 1.51
N PRO A 150 4.33 26.59 0.84
CA PRO A 150 5.36 27.57 0.52
C PRO A 150 6.05 28.03 1.81
N ALA A 151 7.38 28.12 1.74
CA ALA A 151 8.23 28.60 2.84
C ALA A 151 7.90 30.03 3.24
#